data_8508f66141c42582dbd2cf915d9591a4
#
_entry.id   8508f66141c42582dbd2cf915d9591a4
#
_cell.length_a   1.000
_cell.length_b   1.000
_cell.length_c   1.000
_cell.angle_alpha   90.00
_cell.angle_beta   90.00
_cell.angle_gamma   90.00
#
_symmetry.space_group_name_H-M   'P 1'
#
loop_
_entity.id
_entity.type
_entity.pdbx_description
1 polymer ?
#
loop_
_entity_poly.entity_id
_entity_poly.type
_entity_poly.pdbx_seq_one_letter_code
_entity_poly.pdbx_strand_id
1 'polypeptide(L)'
;MADNIDKALNGLDLKTDSLPSDWMITLVNPKEGIPAQNMTIARFTELFGDLLYKSKSLPPEGGVFIMFHRKSDNLPLMIDPSKWSSYQSGGEIADGVAVVEGGKILIVAPTEPESLLWSSAEVSAGGKTTSSRIEAINDWAGKTSTAAQITHTECSGTSYAPGYCAQYSRVNANGRGLTAGKWWLPSLGELMMILANKRKIDYALSLINGATMLAEMWYWSSTESNKSSAWVLTLSDGYLSDYLIKSSSRGRVRAVSAFIQ
;
A
#
# COMPACT_ATOMS: atom_id res chain seq x y z
N MET A 1 -44.49 20.39 21.82
CA MET A 1 -44.25 19.35 20.77
C MET A 1 -42.82 19.35 20.24
N ALA A 2 -41.87 19.89 20.96
CA ALA A 2 -40.45 19.87 20.56
C ALA A 2 -39.60 18.79 21.27
N ASP A 3 -40.20 18.10 22.25
CA ASP A 3 -39.46 17.15 23.12
C ASP A 3 -39.31 15.72 22.58
N ASN A 4 -39.91 15.39 21.44
CA ASN A 4 -39.87 14.01 20.95
C ASN A 4 -38.81 13.72 19.88
N ILE A 5 -38.18 14.74 19.31
CA ILE A 5 -37.18 14.55 18.23
C ILE A 5 -35.79 14.27 18.80
N ASP A 6 -35.43 14.93 19.91
CA ASP A 6 -34.11 14.74 20.54
C ASP A 6 -33.98 13.39 21.28
N LYS A 7 -35.11 12.81 21.74
CA LYS A 7 -35.07 11.46 22.34
C LYS A 7 -34.93 10.34 21.33
N ALA A 8 -35.33 10.55 20.08
CA ALA A 8 -35.25 9.52 19.05
C ALA A 8 -33.81 9.25 18.56
N LEU A 9 -32.93 10.25 18.58
CA LEU A 9 -31.53 10.09 18.16
C LEU A 9 -30.60 9.67 19.30
N ASN A 10 -30.87 10.11 20.53
CA ASN A 10 -30.03 9.80 21.69
C ASN A 10 -30.48 8.54 22.47
N GLY A 11 -31.61 7.97 22.13
CA GLY A 11 -32.18 6.75 22.76
C GLY A 11 -32.21 5.52 21.87
N LEU A 12 -31.64 5.60 20.67
CA LEU A 12 -31.38 4.41 19.88
C LEU A 12 -30.16 3.71 20.50
N ASP A 13 -30.43 2.71 21.35
CA ASP A 13 -29.49 1.62 21.54
C ASP A 13 -29.22 1.06 20.15
N LEU A 14 -28.12 1.48 19.56
CA LEU A 14 -27.58 0.90 18.34
C LEU A 14 -27.11 -0.52 18.69
N LYS A 15 -28.07 -1.41 18.91
CA LYS A 15 -27.81 -2.84 18.80
C LYS A 15 -27.30 -3.06 17.39
N THR A 16 -26.21 -3.75 17.28
CA THR A 16 -25.52 -4.13 16.04
C THR A 16 -26.34 -5.05 15.12
N ASP A 17 -27.60 -5.28 15.42
CA ASP A 17 -28.53 -6.00 14.59
C ASP A 17 -29.02 -5.07 13.47
N SER A 18 -28.91 -5.54 12.25
CA SER A 18 -29.25 -4.81 11.02
C SER A 18 -30.63 -4.14 11.14
N LEU A 19 -30.67 -2.82 10.97
CA LEU A 19 -31.93 -2.11 10.81
C LEU A 19 -32.67 -2.63 9.57
N PRO A 20 -33.98 -2.86 9.62
CA PRO A 20 -34.74 -3.28 8.45
C PRO A 20 -34.57 -2.30 7.29
N SER A 21 -34.37 -2.83 6.08
CA SER A 21 -34.04 -2.04 4.89
C SER A 21 -35.16 -1.13 4.44
N ASP A 22 -36.40 -1.39 4.86
CA ASP A 22 -37.62 -0.64 4.57
C ASP A 22 -37.92 0.48 5.58
N TRP A 23 -37.13 0.56 6.67
CA TRP A 23 -37.24 1.69 7.59
C TRP A 23 -36.90 3.00 6.90
N MET A 24 -37.60 4.07 7.30
CA MET A 24 -37.47 5.39 6.72
C MET A 24 -36.56 6.28 7.55
N ILE A 25 -35.66 6.98 6.91
CA ILE A 25 -34.88 8.09 7.48
C ILE A 25 -35.44 9.39 6.92
N THR A 26 -35.69 10.35 7.80
CA THR A 26 -36.11 11.70 7.42
C THR A 26 -34.90 12.61 7.43
N LEU A 27 -34.53 13.16 6.27
CA LEU A 27 -33.49 14.16 6.12
C LEU A 27 -34.12 15.55 6.20
N VAL A 28 -33.73 16.34 7.19
CA VAL A 28 -34.19 17.73 7.38
C VAL A 28 -33.09 18.66 6.90
N ASN A 29 -33.41 19.51 5.92
CA ASN A 29 -32.51 20.59 5.52
C ASN A 29 -32.75 21.78 6.47
N PRO A 30 -31.72 22.32 7.14
CA PRO A 30 -31.88 23.47 8.05
C PRO A 30 -32.15 24.80 7.33
N LYS A 31 -32.09 24.83 5.97
CA LYS A 31 -32.46 26.04 5.22
C LYS A 31 -33.98 26.15 5.09
N GLU A 32 -34.50 27.32 5.42
CA GLU A 32 -35.95 27.64 5.28
C GLU A 32 -36.42 27.38 3.83
N GLY A 33 -37.60 26.83 3.69
CA GLY A 33 -38.26 26.60 2.39
C GLY A 33 -37.88 25.29 1.68
N ILE A 34 -36.98 24.48 2.23
CA ILE A 34 -36.67 23.15 1.66
C ILE A 34 -37.40 22.10 2.50
N PRO A 35 -38.37 21.36 1.91
CA PRO A 35 -39.09 20.34 2.65
C PRO A 35 -38.18 19.17 3.07
N ALA A 36 -38.50 18.58 4.23
CA ALA A 36 -37.88 17.35 4.67
C ALA A 36 -38.12 16.23 3.64
N GLN A 37 -37.06 15.42 3.40
CA GLN A 37 -37.16 14.30 2.47
C GLN A 37 -37.02 12.99 3.25
N ASN A 38 -37.94 12.05 2.97
CA ASN A 38 -37.90 10.71 3.50
C ASN A 38 -37.22 9.79 2.48
N MET A 39 -36.33 8.93 2.95
CA MET A 39 -35.77 7.84 2.16
C MET A 39 -35.66 6.56 2.98
N THR A 40 -35.71 5.42 2.32
CA THR A 40 -35.48 4.13 2.98
C THR A 40 -34.02 4.00 3.42
N ILE A 41 -33.77 3.20 4.44
CA ILE A 41 -32.40 2.84 4.86
C ILE A 41 -31.62 2.24 3.70
N ALA A 42 -32.23 1.42 2.84
CA ALA A 42 -31.60 0.88 1.65
C ALA A 42 -31.12 2.00 0.71
N ARG A 43 -31.97 3.00 0.43
CA ARG A 43 -31.60 4.14 -0.43
C ARG A 43 -30.59 5.06 0.23
N PHE A 44 -30.69 5.26 1.53
CA PHE A 44 -29.68 6.00 2.30
C PHE A 44 -28.31 5.31 2.21
N THR A 45 -28.28 3.99 2.42
CA THR A 45 -27.05 3.21 2.32
C THR A 45 -26.46 3.21 0.91
N GLU A 46 -27.32 3.19 -0.13
CA GLU A 46 -26.88 3.31 -1.51
C GLU A 46 -26.23 4.67 -1.81
N LEU A 47 -26.85 5.77 -1.35
CA LEU A 47 -26.38 7.13 -1.64
C LEU A 47 -25.22 7.57 -0.72
N PHE A 48 -25.23 7.15 0.52
CA PHE A 48 -24.29 7.58 1.55
C PHE A 48 -23.36 6.45 2.00
N GLY A 49 -23.63 5.22 1.60
CA GLY A 49 -22.80 4.06 1.92
C GLY A 49 -21.35 4.29 1.50
N ASP A 50 -21.13 4.86 0.32
CA ASP A 50 -19.80 5.23 -0.16
C ASP A 50 -19.14 6.32 0.71
N LEU A 51 -19.93 7.28 1.21
CA LEU A 51 -19.43 8.34 2.09
C LEU A 51 -19.10 7.78 3.49
N LEU A 52 -19.96 6.92 4.03
CA LEU A 52 -19.74 6.22 5.30
C LEU A 52 -18.61 5.19 5.17
N TYR A 53 -18.48 4.56 4.00
CA TYR A 53 -17.41 3.63 3.70
C TYR A 53 -16.07 4.35 3.53
N LYS A 54 -16.06 5.51 2.86
CA LYS A 54 -14.87 6.38 2.78
C LYS A 54 -14.41 6.85 4.16
N SER A 55 -15.32 7.11 5.10
CA SER A 55 -14.95 7.42 6.49
C SER A 55 -14.39 6.22 7.27
N LYS A 56 -14.78 4.99 6.90
CA LYS A 56 -14.21 3.73 7.44
C LYS A 56 -12.95 3.27 6.71
N SER A 57 -12.67 3.82 5.51
CA SER A 57 -11.45 3.54 4.74
C SER A 57 -10.30 4.49 5.07
N LEU A 58 -10.41 5.28 6.14
CA LEU A 58 -9.25 5.96 6.69
C LEU A 58 -8.21 4.89 7.06
N PRO A 59 -6.96 5.07 6.63
CA PRO A 59 -5.90 4.16 7.00
C PRO A 59 -5.91 3.97 8.52
N PRO A 60 -5.80 2.76 9.04
CA PRO A 60 -5.69 2.54 10.47
C PRO A 60 -4.48 3.30 11.02
N GLU A 61 -4.51 3.67 12.30
CA GLU A 61 -3.44 4.45 12.93
C GLU A 61 -2.08 3.72 12.92
N GLY A 62 -2.07 2.40 12.82
CA GLY A 62 -0.86 1.60 12.69
C GLY A 62 -1.15 0.11 12.51
N GLY A 63 -0.18 -0.62 11.97
CA GLY A 63 -0.25 -2.07 11.82
C GLY A 63 0.10 -2.57 10.43
N VAL A 64 -0.14 -3.86 10.22
CA VAL A 64 0.07 -4.53 8.94
C VAL A 64 -1.26 -5.13 8.47
N PHE A 65 -1.63 -4.85 7.24
CA PHE A 65 -2.92 -5.17 6.65
C PHE A 65 -2.72 -5.79 5.26
N ILE A 66 -3.75 -6.47 4.74
CA ILE A 66 -3.79 -6.84 3.34
C ILE A 66 -4.58 -5.76 2.60
N MET A 67 -3.97 -5.17 1.57
CA MET A 67 -4.60 -4.19 0.70
C MET A 67 -5.06 -4.84 -0.60
N PHE A 68 -6.24 -4.45 -1.05
CA PHE A 68 -6.79 -4.86 -2.35
C PHE A 68 -7.75 -3.80 -2.89
N HIS A 69 -7.92 -3.76 -4.22
CA HIS A 69 -9.00 -3.02 -4.86
C HIS A 69 -10.18 -3.96 -5.05
N ARG A 70 -11.29 -3.67 -4.38
CA ARG A 70 -12.49 -4.50 -4.45
C ARG A 70 -13.01 -4.58 -5.89
N LYS A 71 -13.26 -5.80 -6.38
CA LYS A 71 -13.64 -6.03 -7.78
C LYS A 71 -14.97 -5.40 -8.18
N SER A 72 -15.91 -5.22 -7.23
CA SER A 72 -17.25 -4.70 -7.52
C SER A 72 -17.27 -3.21 -7.88
N ASP A 73 -16.45 -2.39 -7.22
CA ASP A 73 -16.50 -0.92 -7.31
C ASP A 73 -15.12 -0.25 -7.36
N ASN A 74 -14.05 -1.05 -7.37
CA ASN A 74 -12.68 -0.59 -7.40
C ASN A 74 -12.24 0.24 -6.17
N LEU A 75 -12.96 0.15 -5.05
CA LEU A 75 -12.54 0.83 -3.83
C LEU A 75 -11.31 0.14 -3.23
N PRO A 76 -10.24 0.91 -2.91
CA PRO A 76 -9.09 0.38 -2.20
C PRO A 76 -9.45 0.13 -0.73
N LEU A 77 -9.18 -1.07 -0.25
CA LEU A 77 -9.48 -1.50 1.11
C LEU A 77 -8.22 -2.05 1.78
N MET A 78 -8.09 -1.78 3.07
CA MET A 78 -7.11 -2.40 3.96
C MET A 78 -7.85 -3.20 5.03
N ILE A 79 -7.56 -4.48 5.13
CA ILE A 79 -8.22 -5.39 6.09
C ILE A 79 -7.18 -6.11 6.94
N ASP A 80 -7.62 -6.50 8.12
CA ASP A 80 -6.83 -7.40 8.98
C ASP A 80 -6.50 -8.70 8.25
N PRO A 81 -5.25 -9.17 8.26
CA PRO A 81 -4.85 -10.39 7.56
C PRO A 81 -5.70 -11.61 7.91
N SER A 82 -6.16 -11.73 9.16
CA SER A 82 -7.01 -12.87 9.59
C SER A 82 -8.35 -12.95 8.86
N LYS A 83 -8.80 -11.85 8.25
CA LYS A 83 -10.08 -11.80 7.49
C LYS A 83 -9.88 -12.08 6.01
N TRP A 84 -8.64 -12.17 5.52
CA TRP A 84 -8.35 -12.23 4.09
C TRP A 84 -8.94 -13.47 3.40
N SER A 85 -8.95 -14.63 4.06
CA SER A 85 -9.39 -15.89 3.44
C SER A 85 -10.81 -15.81 2.86
N SER A 86 -11.73 -15.08 3.51
CA SER A 86 -13.10 -14.91 3.04
C SER A 86 -13.18 -14.05 1.77
N TYR A 87 -12.38 -13.00 1.70
CA TYR A 87 -12.29 -12.14 0.50
C TYR A 87 -11.65 -12.88 -0.66
N GLN A 88 -10.55 -13.60 -0.41
CA GLN A 88 -9.86 -14.40 -1.42
C GLN A 88 -10.75 -15.52 -1.97
N SER A 89 -11.53 -16.21 -1.11
CA SER A 89 -12.52 -17.20 -1.53
C SER A 89 -13.64 -16.57 -2.35
N GLY A 90 -13.99 -15.30 -2.09
CA GLY A 90 -14.91 -14.50 -2.90
C GLY A 90 -14.33 -14.03 -4.24
N GLY A 91 -13.06 -14.37 -4.55
CA GLY A 91 -12.38 -14.04 -5.79
C GLY A 91 -11.73 -12.65 -5.78
N GLU A 92 -11.51 -12.04 -4.62
CA GLU A 92 -10.67 -10.83 -4.51
C GLU A 92 -9.19 -11.18 -4.63
N ILE A 93 -8.40 -10.26 -5.17
CA ILE A 93 -6.96 -10.38 -5.36
C ILE A 93 -6.26 -9.29 -4.56
N ALA A 94 -5.36 -9.68 -3.67
CA ALA A 94 -4.56 -8.72 -2.92
C ALA A 94 -3.61 -7.95 -3.84
N ASP A 95 -3.58 -6.64 -3.71
CA ASP A 95 -2.56 -5.80 -4.34
C ASP A 95 -1.21 -5.96 -3.63
N GLY A 96 -1.24 -6.06 -2.31
CA GLY A 96 -0.06 -6.24 -1.49
C GLY A 96 -0.34 -6.20 -0.01
N VAL A 97 0.73 -6.11 0.76
CA VAL A 97 0.69 -5.98 2.21
C VAL A 97 0.97 -4.54 2.60
N ALA A 98 -0.01 -3.87 3.21
CA ALA A 98 0.10 -2.51 3.70
C ALA A 98 0.78 -2.49 5.07
N VAL A 99 1.81 -1.68 5.23
CA VAL A 99 2.43 -1.34 6.51
C VAL A 99 2.09 0.10 6.81
N VAL A 100 1.47 0.33 7.96
CA VAL A 100 1.07 1.66 8.46
C VAL A 100 1.86 1.95 9.72
N GLU A 101 2.71 2.95 9.70
CA GLU A 101 3.58 3.31 10.81
C GLU A 101 4.02 4.78 10.71
N GLY A 102 3.95 5.51 11.82
CA GLY A 102 4.44 6.89 11.88
C GLY A 102 3.81 7.83 10.85
N GLY A 103 2.53 7.65 10.53
CA GLY A 103 1.82 8.45 9.53
C GLY A 103 2.17 8.10 8.07
N LYS A 104 2.96 7.04 7.84
CA LYS A 104 3.32 6.55 6.51
C LYS A 104 2.55 5.27 6.21
N ILE A 105 2.23 5.06 4.93
CA ILE A 105 1.63 3.84 4.42
C ILE A 105 2.48 3.34 3.26
N LEU A 106 3.01 2.14 3.41
CA LEU A 106 3.81 1.48 2.38
C LEU A 106 3.13 0.18 2.00
N ILE A 107 2.87 -0.03 0.72
CA ILE A 107 2.32 -1.27 0.19
C ILE A 107 3.48 -2.12 -0.34
N VAL A 108 3.70 -3.27 0.23
CA VAL A 108 4.74 -4.23 -0.17
C VAL A 108 4.15 -5.20 -1.19
N ALA A 109 4.79 -5.33 -2.34
CA ALA A 109 4.33 -6.23 -3.40
C ALA A 109 4.24 -7.69 -2.89
N PRO A 110 3.24 -8.47 -3.33
CA PRO A 110 3.10 -9.86 -2.88
C PRO A 110 4.15 -10.80 -3.47
N THR A 111 4.80 -10.43 -4.56
CA THR A 111 5.82 -11.25 -5.23
C THR A 111 7.10 -10.45 -5.47
N GLU A 112 8.19 -11.17 -5.67
CA GLU A 112 9.48 -10.61 -6.07
C GLU A 112 10.13 -11.49 -7.15
N PRO A 113 11.03 -10.94 -7.98
CA PRO A 113 11.82 -11.72 -8.92
C PRO A 113 12.92 -12.48 -8.16
N GLU A 114 13.65 -13.30 -8.88
CA GLU A 114 14.99 -13.69 -8.43
C GLU A 114 15.88 -12.44 -8.29
N SER A 115 17.14 -12.63 -7.93
CA SER A 115 18.05 -11.50 -7.76
C SER A 115 18.31 -10.77 -9.09
N LEU A 116 18.28 -9.43 -9.06
CA LEU A 116 18.55 -8.57 -10.20
C LEU A 116 19.82 -7.75 -10.01
N LEU A 117 20.40 -7.27 -11.11
CA LEU A 117 21.33 -6.15 -11.10
C LEU A 117 20.56 -4.87 -10.75
N TRP A 118 21.24 -3.86 -10.21
CA TRP A 118 20.65 -2.54 -10.01
C TRP A 118 20.57 -1.76 -11.32
N SER A 119 21.64 -1.85 -12.16
CA SER A 119 21.73 -1.21 -13.47
C SER A 119 22.66 -2.01 -14.39
N SER A 120 22.69 -1.71 -15.69
CA SER A 120 23.60 -2.35 -16.65
C SER A 120 25.02 -1.78 -16.62
N ALA A 121 25.19 -0.56 -16.09
CA ALA A 121 26.48 0.13 -15.99
C ALA A 121 26.55 0.97 -14.72
N GLU A 122 27.73 1.48 -14.40
CA GLU A 122 27.93 2.43 -13.33
C GLU A 122 27.38 3.81 -13.74
N VAL A 123 26.29 4.23 -13.13
CA VAL A 123 25.59 5.48 -13.47
C VAL A 123 25.10 6.20 -12.22
N SER A 124 25.23 7.53 -12.21
CA SER A 124 24.52 8.39 -11.25
C SER A 124 23.12 8.63 -11.80
N ALA A 125 22.14 7.92 -11.27
CA ALA A 125 20.82 7.84 -11.89
C ALA A 125 19.79 8.85 -11.36
N GLY A 126 20.23 9.86 -10.59
CA GLY A 126 19.40 11.01 -10.19
C GLY A 126 18.52 10.77 -8.98
N GLY A 127 18.66 9.66 -8.26
CA GLY A 127 18.04 9.44 -6.95
C GLY A 127 18.79 10.14 -5.82
N LYS A 128 18.32 9.96 -4.58
CA LYS A 128 19.07 10.39 -3.39
C LYS A 128 20.42 9.66 -3.39
N THR A 129 21.51 10.44 -3.37
CA THR A 129 22.88 9.91 -3.31
C THR A 129 23.56 10.39 -2.04
N THR A 130 24.02 9.46 -1.21
CA THR A 130 24.75 9.75 0.03
C THR A 130 25.55 8.55 0.50
N SER A 131 26.76 8.78 0.99
CA SER A 131 27.59 7.79 1.71
C SER A 131 27.33 7.80 3.22
N SER A 132 26.55 8.75 3.72
CA SER A 132 26.17 8.83 5.13
C SER A 132 25.06 7.81 5.44
N ARG A 133 25.36 6.84 6.33
CA ARG A 133 24.39 5.85 6.81
C ARG A 133 23.16 6.53 7.41
N ILE A 134 23.35 7.58 8.20
CA ILE A 134 22.25 8.31 8.86
C ILE A 134 21.34 8.98 7.85
N GLU A 135 21.90 9.60 6.81
CA GLU A 135 21.08 10.17 5.74
C GLU A 135 20.37 9.10 4.91
N ALA A 136 21.03 7.99 4.65
CA ALA A 136 20.46 6.90 3.86
C ALA A 136 19.26 6.24 4.55
N ILE A 137 19.35 5.92 5.85
CA ILE A 137 18.22 5.34 6.61
C ILE A 137 17.06 6.32 6.81
N ASN A 138 17.29 7.62 6.65
CA ASN A 138 16.26 8.66 6.68
C ASN A 138 15.78 9.07 5.29
N ASP A 139 16.20 8.38 4.24
CA ASP A 139 15.69 8.59 2.89
C ASP A 139 14.32 7.88 2.71
N TRP A 140 13.30 8.68 2.41
CA TRP A 140 11.93 8.24 2.15
C TRP A 140 11.46 8.63 0.74
N ALA A 141 12.42 8.88 -0.16
CA ALA A 141 12.15 9.37 -1.50
C ALA A 141 12.14 8.26 -2.57
N GLY A 142 11.84 7.01 -2.20
CA GLY A 142 11.90 5.87 -3.11
C GLY A 142 11.14 6.09 -4.42
N LYS A 143 9.93 6.64 -4.34
CA LYS A 143 9.10 6.95 -5.52
C LYS A 143 9.77 7.95 -6.47
N THR A 144 10.24 9.07 -5.94
CA THR A 144 10.89 10.13 -6.73
C THR A 144 12.24 9.67 -7.26
N SER A 145 13.02 8.95 -6.45
CA SER A 145 14.30 8.38 -6.88
C SER A 145 14.12 7.38 -8.02
N THR A 146 13.18 6.44 -7.90
CA THR A 146 12.89 5.48 -8.97
C THR A 146 12.42 6.18 -10.25
N ALA A 147 11.56 7.19 -10.14
CA ALA A 147 11.09 7.95 -11.29
C ALA A 147 12.24 8.64 -12.04
N ALA A 148 13.24 9.17 -11.33
CA ALA A 148 14.46 9.71 -11.94
C ALA A 148 15.32 8.60 -12.55
N GLN A 149 15.54 7.51 -11.81
CA GLN A 149 16.42 6.40 -12.21
C GLN A 149 15.97 5.74 -13.51
N ILE A 150 14.67 5.53 -13.71
CA ILE A 150 14.16 4.90 -14.94
C ILE A 150 14.21 5.79 -16.18
N THR A 151 14.60 7.06 -16.06
CA THR A 151 14.92 7.91 -17.22
C THR A 151 16.25 7.53 -17.87
N HIS A 152 17.10 6.81 -17.14
CA HIS A 152 18.37 6.26 -17.65
C HIS A 152 18.13 4.87 -18.25
N THR A 153 18.63 4.66 -19.46
CA THR A 153 18.50 3.39 -20.18
C THR A 153 19.12 2.22 -19.42
N GLU A 154 20.17 2.49 -18.64
CA GLU A 154 20.87 1.53 -17.80
C GLU A 154 20.01 0.98 -16.64
N CYS A 155 18.94 1.70 -16.26
CA CYS A 155 18.09 1.37 -15.13
C CYS A 155 16.65 1.02 -15.51
N SER A 156 16.19 1.35 -16.72
CA SER A 156 14.77 1.34 -17.11
C SER A 156 14.23 -0.05 -17.46
N GLY A 157 15.07 -1.02 -17.79
CA GLY A 157 14.64 -2.38 -18.14
C GLY A 157 14.21 -3.22 -16.93
N THR A 158 13.32 -4.19 -17.15
CA THR A 158 12.86 -5.13 -16.11
C THR A 158 13.95 -6.07 -15.56
N SER A 159 15.11 -6.11 -16.19
CA SER A 159 16.30 -6.82 -15.70
C SER A 159 17.05 -6.06 -14.60
N TYR A 160 16.65 -4.83 -14.32
CA TYR A 160 17.27 -3.95 -13.35
C TYR A 160 16.30 -3.54 -12.25
N ALA A 161 16.80 -3.34 -11.04
CA ALA A 161 15.97 -3.13 -9.86
C ALA A 161 14.97 -1.95 -9.99
N PRO A 162 15.37 -0.72 -10.41
CA PRO A 162 14.42 0.39 -10.57
C PRO A 162 13.38 0.12 -11.64
N GLY A 163 13.80 -0.36 -12.81
CA GLY A 163 12.92 -0.63 -13.95
C GLY A 163 11.93 -1.77 -13.68
N TYR A 164 12.38 -2.83 -13.02
CA TYR A 164 11.49 -3.91 -12.58
C TYR A 164 10.38 -3.38 -11.67
N CYS A 165 10.75 -2.61 -10.65
CA CYS A 165 9.77 -2.06 -9.71
C CYS A 165 8.79 -1.11 -10.40
N ALA A 166 9.26 -0.21 -11.24
CA ALA A 166 8.40 0.74 -11.96
C ALA A 166 7.41 0.04 -12.92
N GLN A 167 7.79 -1.11 -13.48
CA GLN A 167 6.95 -1.89 -14.38
C GLN A 167 6.15 -2.98 -13.69
N TYR A 168 6.34 -3.18 -12.39
CA TYR A 168 5.54 -4.12 -11.63
C TYR A 168 4.06 -3.74 -11.68
N SER A 169 3.20 -4.74 -11.74
CA SER A 169 1.75 -4.55 -11.80
C SER A 169 1.04 -5.64 -11.02
N ARG A 170 0.06 -5.26 -10.23
CA ARG A 170 -0.82 -6.18 -9.53
C ARG A 170 -2.25 -5.69 -9.67
N VAL A 171 -3.05 -6.46 -10.40
CA VAL A 171 -4.44 -6.12 -10.70
C VAL A 171 -5.35 -7.32 -10.45
N ASN A 172 -6.62 -7.06 -10.16
CA ASN A 172 -7.65 -8.08 -10.04
C ASN A 172 -8.17 -8.53 -11.41
N ALA A 173 -9.11 -9.47 -11.43
CA ALA A 173 -9.68 -10.03 -12.65
C ALA A 173 -10.34 -8.97 -13.57
N ASN A 174 -10.72 -7.82 -13.04
CA ASN A 174 -11.32 -6.71 -13.79
C ASN A 174 -10.27 -5.66 -14.24
N GLY A 175 -8.97 -5.98 -14.13
CA GLY A 175 -7.88 -5.08 -14.47
C GLY A 175 -7.72 -3.88 -13.51
N ARG A 176 -8.32 -3.96 -12.31
CA ARG A 176 -8.25 -2.91 -11.28
C ARG A 176 -7.22 -3.26 -10.22
N GLY A 177 -6.54 -2.24 -9.70
CA GLY A 177 -5.48 -2.41 -8.71
C GLY A 177 -4.31 -1.45 -8.93
N LEU A 178 -3.15 -1.86 -8.45
CA LEU A 178 -1.91 -1.12 -8.58
C LEU A 178 -1.19 -1.53 -9.88
N THR A 179 -1.42 -0.77 -10.95
CA THR A 179 -0.81 -0.97 -12.27
C THR A 179 0.64 -0.52 -12.33
N ALA A 180 1.35 -0.84 -13.41
CA ALA A 180 2.67 -0.32 -13.72
C ALA A 180 2.69 1.22 -13.62
N GLY A 181 3.83 1.77 -13.15
CA GLY A 181 3.99 3.20 -12.85
C GLY A 181 3.51 3.63 -11.46
N LYS A 182 2.78 2.77 -10.74
CA LYS A 182 2.37 3.01 -9.34
C LYS A 182 3.32 2.38 -8.32
N TRP A 183 4.30 1.63 -8.76
CA TRP A 183 5.28 0.94 -7.94
C TRP A 183 6.67 1.54 -8.12
N TRP A 184 7.51 1.38 -7.11
CA TRP A 184 8.88 1.87 -7.12
C TRP A 184 9.82 0.97 -6.32
N LEU A 185 11.12 1.12 -6.55
CA LEU A 185 12.16 0.52 -5.74
C LEU A 185 12.21 1.26 -4.40
N PRO A 186 12.04 0.57 -3.26
CA PRO A 186 12.04 1.24 -1.96
C PRO A 186 13.37 1.97 -1.71
N SER A 187 13.31 3.14 -1.08
CA SER A 187 14.47 3.80 -0.49
C SER A 187 14.96 3.01 0.73
N LEU A 188 16.13 3.36 1.25
CA LEU A 188 16.67 2.65 2.41
C LEU A 188 15.78 2.83 3.66
N GLY A 189 15.22 4.01 3.88
CA GLY A 189 14.26 4.25 4.97
C GLY A 189 12.98 3.41 4.83
N GLU A 190 12.48 3.24 3.60
CA GLU A 190 11.33 2.37 3.33
C GLU A 190 11.68 0.89 3.57
N LEU A 191 12.90 0.44 3.22
CA LEU A 191 13.37 -0.91 3.56
C LEU A 191 13.51 -1.12 5.07
N MET A 192 13.93 -0.11 5.82
CA MET A 192 13.98 -0.18 7.30
C MET A 192 12.59 -0.39 7.90
N MET A 193 11.56 0.27 7.36
CA MET A 193 10.17 0.03 7.77
C MET A 193 9.72 -1.41 7.47
N ILE A 194 10.11 -1.95 6.31
CA ILE A 194 9.86 -3.36 5.94
C ILE A 194 10.56 -4.29 6.94
N LEU A 195 11.83 -4.07 7.26
CA LEU A 195 12.59 -4.88 8.21
C LEU A 195 11.93 -4.89 9.60
N ALA A 196 11.57 -3.71 10.11
CA ALA A 196 10.93 -3.56 11.42
C ALA A 196 9.61 -4.35 11.52
N ASN A 197 8.91 -4.53 10.40
CA ASN A 197 7.63 -5.22 10.32
C ASN A 197 7.70 -6.59 9.63
N LYS A 198 8.91 -7.11 9.31
CA LYS A 198 9.11 -8.30 8.48
C LYS A 198 8.25 -9.50 8.90
N ARG A 199 8.22 -9.84 10.18
CA ARG A 199 7.43 -10.99 10.69
C ARG A 199 5.93 -10.85 10.43
N LYS A 200 5.39 -9.64 10.56
CA LYS A 200 3.97 -9.36 10.30
C LYS A 200 3.69 -9.34 8.80
N ILE A 201 4.62 -8.80 8.00
CA ILE A 201 4.53 -8.81 6.54
C ILE A 201 4.54 -10.25 6.02
N ASP A 202 5.50 -11.08 6.47
CA ASP A 202 5.60 -12.48 6.07
C ASP A 202 4.35 -13.28 6.46
N TYR A 203 3.80 -13.04 7.65
CA TYR A 203 2.51 -13.62 8.04
C TYR A 203 1.38 -13.22 7.07
N ALA A 204 1.24 -11.94 6.74
CA ALA A 204 0.22 -11.48 5.81
C ALA A 204 0.45 -12.05 4.39
N LEU A 205 1.70 -12.10 3.92
CA LEU A 205 2.07 -12.70 2.62
C LEU A 205 1.72 -14.19 2.57
N SER A 206 1.93 -14.93 3.66
CA SER A 206 1.61 -16.37 3.72
C SER A 206 0.12 -16.69 3.52
N LEU A 207 -0.75 -15.70 3.72
CA LEU A 207 -2.19 -15.83 3.52
C LEU A 207 -2.65 -15.49 2.09
N ILE A 208 -1.78 -14.88 1.29
CA ILE A 208 -2.10 -14.45 -0.08
C ILE A 208 -1.69 -15.53 -1.07
N ASN A 209 -2.62 -16.02 -1.87
CA ASN A 209 -2.34 -17.02 -2.89
C ASN A 209 -1.33 -16.51 -3.91
N GLY A 210 -0.26 -17.31 -4.12
CA GLY A 210 0.81 -17.00 -5.05
C GLY A 210 1.78 -15.91 -4.58
N ALA A 211 1.68 -15.47 -3.33
CA ALA A 211 2.67 -14.58 -2.75
C ALA A 211 3.93 -15.35 -2.31
N THR A 212 5.04 -14.62 -2.21
CA THR A 212 6.33 -15.12 -1.69
C THR A 212 6.70 -14.31 -0.45
N MET A 213 7.16 -14.98 0.61
CA MET A 213 7.69 -14.31 1.79
C MET A 213 8.97 -13.53 1.45
N LEU A 214 9.32 -12.57 2.29
CA LEU A 214 10.55 -11.81 2.15
C LEU A 214 11.76 -12.73 2.40
N ALA A 215 12.69 -12.78 1.44
CA ALA A 215 13.91 -13.57 1.59
C ALA A 215 14.80 -13.02 2.71
N GLU A 216 15.53 -13.90 3.38
CA GLU A 216 16.52 -13.53 4.39
C GLU A 216 17.87 -13.16 3.75
N MET A 217 17.80 -12.25 2.80
CA MET A 217 18.94 -11.82 1.98
C MET A 217 18.96 -10.28 1.88
N TRP A 218 19.93 -9.77 1.15
CA TRP A 218 20.08 -8.35 0.88
C TRP A 218 19.14 -7.88 -0.22
N TYR A 219 18.55 -6.73 0.00
CA TYR A 219 17.64 -6.06 -0.92
C TYR A 219 18.24 -4.75 -1.41
N TRP A 220 18.16 -4.52 -2.71
CA TRP A 220 18.48 -3.23 -3.29
C TRP A 220 17.54 -2.14 -2.81
N SER A 221 18.11 -0.97 -2.52
CA SER A 221 17.35 0.27 -2.36
C SER A 221 17.52 1.20 -3.56
N SER A 222 16.60 2.18 -3.70
CA SER A 222 16.75 3.28 -4.64
C SER A 222 17.73 4.35 -4.15
N THR A 223 18.19 4.27 -2.90
CA THR A 223 19.19 5.19 -2.33
C THR A 223 20.56 4.83 -2.87
N GLU A 224 21.17 5.74 -3.63
CA GLU A 224 22.50 5.56 -4.19
C GLU A 224 23.58 5.91 -3.16
N SER A 225 24.67 5.15 -3.08
CA SER A 225 25.84 5.53 -2.31
C SER A 225 26.75 6.47 -3.12
N ASN A 226 26.94 6.13 -4.38
CA ASN A 226 27.75 6.89 -5.33
C ASN A 226 27.38 6.46 -6.77
N LYS A 227 28.16 6.89 -7.75
CA LYS A 227 27.98 6.50 -9.16
C LYS A 227 27.95 4.98 -9.36
N SER A 228 28.84 4.26 -8.68
CA SER A 228 29.05 2.82 -8.90
C SER A 228 28.21 1.94 -8.00
N SER A 229 27.75 2.43 -6.83
CA SER A 229 27.15 1.63 -5.76
C SER A 229 25.81 2.17 -5.29
N ALA A 230 24.96 1.29 -4.81
CA ALA A 230 23.71 1.62 -4.13
C ALA A 230 23.63 0.95 -2.76
N TRP A 231 22.86 1.53 -1.85
CA TRP A 231 22.62 0.98 -0.54
C TRP A 231 21.78 -0.30 -0.63
N VAL A 232 22.13 -1.27 0.20
CA VAL A 232 21.35 -2.49 0.42
C VAL A 232 21.10 -2.71 1.91
N LEU A 233 20.02 -3.43 2.19
CA LEU A 233 19.65 -3.89 3.51
C LEU A 233 19.47 -5.40 3.50
N THR A 234 20.15 -6.11 4.38
CA THR A 234 19.92 -7.54 4.62
C THR A 234 18.75 -7.74 5.58
N LEU A 235 17.73 -8.49 5.16
CA LEU A 235 16.52 -8.67 5.97
C LEU A 235 16.62 -9.78 7.02
N SER A 236 17.74 -10.54 7.09
CA SER A 236 17.99 -11.53 8.16
C SER A 236 18.50 -10.88 9.45
N ASP A 237 19.35 -9.87 9.34
CA ASP A 237 20.10 -9.31 10.47
C ASP A 237 20.14 -7.78 10.51
N GLY A 238 19.58 -7.11 9.49
CA GLY A 238 19.57 -5.65 9.40
C GLY A 238 20.91 -5.04 8.96
N TYR A 239 21.85 -5.85 8.43
CA TYR A 239 23.13 -5.34 7.95
C TYR A 239 22.94 -4.39 6.77
N LEU A 240 23.59 -3.22 6.84
CA LEU A 240 23.59 -2.18 5.82
C LEU A 240 24.93 -2.15 5.11
N SER A 241 24.90 -2.14 3.77
CA SER A 241 26.08 -1.99 2.94
C SER A 241 25.87 -0.92 1.86
N ASP A 242 26.91 -0.13 1.59
CA ASP A 242 26.92 0.96 0.62
C ASP A 242 27.92 0.76 -0.54
N TYR A 243 28.55 -0.41 -0.61
CA TYR A 243 29.62 -0.69 -1.59
C TYR A 243 29.26 -1.75 -2.63
N LEU A 244 27.99 -2.19 -2.70
CA LEU A 244 27.59 -3.16 -3.70
C LEU A 244 27.48 -2.52 -5.07
N ILE A 245 28.24 -3.08 -6.03
CA ILE A 245 28.36 -2.54 -7.38
C ILE A 245 27.06 -2.78 -8.16
N LYS A 246 26.47 -1.71 -8.66
CA LYS A 246 25.18 -1.69 -9.35
C LYS A 246 25.13 -2.62 -10.57
N SER A 247 26.23 -2.67 -11.34
CA SER A 247 26.30 -3.37 -12.63
C SER A 247 26.81 -4.82 -12.55
N SER A 248 27.26 -5.25 -11.38
CA SER A 248 27.84 -6.60 -11.23
C SER A 248 27.29 -7.40 -10.05
N SER A 249 26.80 -6.71 -9.01
CA SER A 249 26.21 -7.37 -7.85
C SER A 249 24.72 -7.64 -8.09
N ARG A 250 24.24 -8.81 -7.65
CA ARG A 250 22.82 -9.16 -7.74
C ARG A 250 22.19 -9.19 -6.36
N GLY A 251 21.12 -8.44 -6.16
CA GLY A 251 20.36 -8.38 -4.92
C GLY A 251 18.88 -8.67 -5.13
N ARG A 252 18.18 -9.01 -4.06
CA ARG A 252 16.73 -9.13 -4.08
C ARG A 252 16.09 -7.77 -4.35
N VAL A 253 14.89 -7.79 -4.91
CA VAL A 253 14.13 -6.60 -5.26
C VAL A 253 12.67 -6.81 -4.87
N ARG A 254 12.14 -5.97 -4.00
CA ARG A 254 10.73 -5.98 -3.64
C ARG A 254 10.12 -4.62 -3.99
N ALA A 255 9.22 -4.61 -4.95
CA ALA A 255 8.52 -3.38 -5.31
C ALA A 255 7.62 -2.92 -4.16
N VAL A 256 7.53 -1.61 -3.98
CA VAL A 256 6.61 -0.98 -3.03
C VAL A 256 5.75 0.06 -3.72
N SER A 257 4.62 0.38 -3.09
CA SER A 257 3.67 1.39 -3.55
C SER A 257 3.12 2.17 -2.35
N ALA A 258 2.29 3.19 -2.62
CA ALA A 258 1.51 3.88 -1.60
C ALA A 258 0.04 3.48 -1.67
N PHE A 259 -0.67 3.71 -0.58
CA PHE A 259 -2.12 3.67 -0.60
C PHE A 259 -2.64 4.83 -1.48
N ILE A 260 -3.27 4.48 -2.58
CA ILE A 260 -3.82 5.43 -3.55
C ILE A 260 -5.34 5.26 -3.51
N GLN A 261 -6.02 6.33 -3.12
CA GLN A 261 -7.49 6.44 -3.17
C GLN A 261 -7.94 6.87 -4.56
#